data_dddd51f2d55251485636787de27fdfe6
#
_entry.id   dddd51f2d55251485636787de27fdfe6
#
_cell.length_a   1.000
_cell.length_b   1.000
_cell.length_c   1.000
_cell.angle_alpha   90.00
_cell.angle_beta   90.00
_cell.angle_gamma   90.00
#
_symmetry.space_group_name_H-M   'P 1'
#
loop_
_entity.id
_entity.type
_entity.pdbx_description
1 polymer ?
#
loop_
_entity_poly.entity_id
_entity_poly.type
_entity_poly.pdbx_seq_one_letter_code
_entity_poly.pdbx_strand_id
1 'polypeptide(L)'
;MSGLRATFVTVSVVAVAVSPICARAQTSPAAEPKMTIGCQIKVTSQNDMLRLEAVANGPKSATGNYRLDVLKQSPSGTSQNVQSGAFELEADRDAILTTVVLDGSARGHYRARLTLDTKEFGSVSCVSP
;
A
#
# COMPACT_ATOMS: atom_id res chain seq x y z
N MET A 1 40.50 77.41 -37.74
CA MET A 1 40.94 76.54 -36.64
C MET A 1 39.75 75.73 -36.16
N SER A 2 39.72 74.56 -36.59
CA SER A 2 38.59 73.65 -36.32
C SER A 2 38.87 72.80 -35.06
N GLY A 3 38.12 73.11 -34.03
CA GLY A 3 38.16 72.30 -32.84
C GLY A 3 37.27 71.12 -33.00
N LEU A 4 37.84 69.96 -33.17
CA LEU A 4 37.10 68.71 -33.14
C LEU A 4 36.75 68.37 -31.70
N ARG A 5 35.52 68.60 -31.35
CA ARG A 5 34.99 68.06 -30.08
C ARG A 5 34.50 66.63 -30.30
N ALA A 6 35.29 65.73 -29.88
CA ALA A 6 34.85 64.34 -29.81
C ALA A 6 33.89 64.21 -28.62
N THR A 7 32.61 64.03 -28.90
CA THR A 7 31.61 63.76 -27.90
C THR A 7 31.64 62.24 -27.68
N PHE A 8 32.22 61.80 -26.60
CA PHE A 8 32.13 60.41 -26.19
C PHE A 8 30.74 60.16 -25.61
N VAL A 9 29.91 59.50 -26.38
CA VAL A 9 28.70 59.04 -25.87
C VAL A 9 29.00 57.67 -25.11
N THR A 10 29.08 57.82 -23.83
CA THR A 10 29.18 56.63 -23.01
C THR A 10 27.80 55.92 -23.01
N VAL A 11 27.69 54.88 -23.77
CA VAL A 11 26.55 54.00 -23.70
C VAL A 11 26.71 53.17 -22.42
N SER A 12 25.98 53.54 -21.39
CA SER A 12 25.87 52.73 -20.19
C SER A 12 24.99 51.51 -20.52
N VAL A 13 25.64 50.41 -20.77
CA VAL A 13 24.93 49.11 -20.86
C VAL A 13 24.52 48.73 -19.46
N VAL A 14 23.28 48.97 -19.14
CA VAL A 14 22.68 48.42 -17.92
C VAL A 14 22.52 46.94 -18.16
N ALA A 15 23.43 46.15 -17.67
CA ALA A 15 23.27 44.71 -17.61
C ALA A 15 22.19 44.41 -16.58
N VAL A 16 20.98 44.19 -17.09
CA VAL A 16 19.93 43.60 -16.26
C VAL A 16 20.33 42.16 -15.99
N ALA A 17 20.90 41.93 -14.85
CA ALA A 17 21.11 40.57 -14.39
C ALA A 17 19.74 39.93 -14.15
N VAL A 18 19.25 39.24 -15.15
CA VAL A 18 18.13 38.35 -14.96
C VAL A 18 18.66 37.20 -14.12
N SER A 19 18.44 37.27 -12.82
CA SER A 19 18.70 36.15 -11.95
C SER A 19 17.74 35.06 -12.36
N PRO A 20 18.21 33.87 -12.80
CA PRO A 20 17.30 32.76 -12.99
C PRO A 20 16.76 32.44 -11.61
N ILE A 21 15.51 32.75 -11.40
CA ILE A 21 14.79 32.17 -10.27
C ILE A 21 14.71 30.69 -10.59
N CYS A 22 15.66 29.93 -10.08
CA CYS A 22 15.48 28.49 -10.00
C CYS A 22 14.28 28.28 -9.09
N ALA A 23 13.11 28.22 -9.70
CA ALA A 23 12.00 27.62 -9.05
C ALA A 23 12.45 26.19 -8.69
N ARG A 24 12.96 26.03 -7.49
CA ARG A 24 13.12 24.71 -6.93
C ARG A 24 11.70 24.15 -6.94
N ALA A 25 11.43 23.28 -7.90
CA ALA A 25 10.36 22.37 -7.74
C ALA A 25 10.62 21.69 -6.40
N GLN A 26 9.92 22.13 -5.38
CA GLN A 26 9.85 21.37 -4.16
C GLN A 26 9.09 20.10 -4.56
N THR A 27 9.84 19.12 -5.02
CA THR A 27 9.42 17.76 -4.84
C THR A 27 9.26 17.63 -3.34
N SER A 28 8.02 17.74 -2.88
CA SER A 28 7.67 17.19 -1.59
C SER A 28 8.35 15.82 -1.57
N PRO A 29 9.19 15.50 -0.55
CA PRO A 29 9.75 14.18 -0.50
C PRO A 29 8.54 13.25 -0.64
N ALA A 30 8.43 12.60 -1.77
CA ALA A 30 7.48 11.55 -1.96
C ALA A 30 7.67 10.69 -0.73
N ALA A 31 6.64 10.64 0.13
CA ALA A 31 6.69 9.79 1.29
C ALA A 31 7.30 8.50 0.80
N GLU A 32 8.47 8.14 1.32
CA GLU A 32 9.13 6.90 0.95
C GLU A 32 8.04 5.84 0.93
N PRO A 33 7.86 5.07 -0.14
CA PRO A 33 6.84 4.05 -0.15
C PRO A 33 7.12 3.21 1.08
N LYS A 34 6.25 3.33 2.09
CA LYS A 34 6.33 2.48 3.25
C LYS A 34 6.32 1.08 2.70
N MET A 35 7.41 0.36 2.86
CA MET A 35 7.47 -1.05 2.51
C MET A 35 6.49 -1.76 3.42
N THR A 36 5.26 -1.86 2.96
CA THR A 36 4.20 -2.53 3.69
C THR A 36 3.94 -3.89 3.06
N ILE A 37 3.67 -4.84 3.90
CA ILE A 37 3.17 -6.13 3.48
C ILE A 37 1.74 -5.97 2.96
N GLY A 38 1.44 -6.62 1.86
CA GLY A 38 0.08 -6.70 1.33
C GLY A 38 -0.74 -7.73 2.09
N CYS A 39 -1.98 -7.36 2.42
CA CYS A 39 -2.93 -8.20 3.11
C CYS A 39 -4.22 -8.25 2.29
N GLN A 40 -4.70 -9.45 1.98
CA GLN A 40 -5.91 -9.63 1.19
C GLN A 40 -6.67 -10.88 1.62
N ILE A 41 -7.98 -10.79 1.64
CA ILE A 41 -8.86 -11.95 1.77
C ILE A 41 -9.59 -12.10 0.43
N LYS A 42 -9.25 -13.15 -0.31
CA LYS A 42 -9.92 -13.49 -1.57
C LYS A 42 -11.16 -14.32 -1.26
N VAL A 43 -12.30 -13.90 -1.77
CA VAL A 43 -13.55 -14.58 -1.61
C VAL A 43 -14.01 -15.12 -2.96
N THR A 44 -14.19 -16.41 -3.05
CA THR A 44 -14.68 -17.08 -4.25
C THR A 44 -15.95 -17.85 -3.92
N SER A 45 -16.96 -17.70 -4.75
CA SER A 45 -18.22 -18.42 -4.63
C SER A 45 -18.21 -19.58 -5.60
N GLN A 46 -18.37 -20.79 -5.10
CA GLN A 46 -18.34 -22.01 -5.92
C GLN A 46 -19.27 -23.07 -5.31
N ASN A 47 -20.18 -23.65 -6.11
CA ASN A 47 -21.06 -24.76 -5.72
C ASN A 47 -21.81 -24.49 -4.40
N ASP A 48 -22.43 -23.32 -4.27
CA ASP A 48 -23.13 -22.88 -3.05
C ASP A 48 -22.25 -22.78 -1.80
N MET A 49 -20.94 -22.72 -1.99
CA MET A 49 -19.98 -22.55 -0.92
C MET A 49 -19.19 -21.24 -1.11
N LEU A 50 -18.76 -20.66 -0.03
CA LEU A 50 -17.83 -19.51 -0.03
C LEU A 50 -16.45 -19.98 0.39
N ARG A 51 -15.49 -19.73 -0.46
CA ARG A 51 -14.07 -19.99 -0.18
C ARG A 51 -13.37 -18.69 0.14
N LEU A 52 -12.80 -18.59 1.32
CA LEU A 52 -12.01 -17.45 1.76
C LEU A 52 -10.54 -17.88 1.80
N GLU A 53 -9.70 -17.17 1.07
CA GLU A 53 -8.26 -17.40 1.06
C GLU A 53 -7.56 -16.20 1.67
N ALA A 54 -6.82 -16.42 2.75
CA ALA A 54 -5.96 -15.40 3.33
C ALA A 54 -4.67 -15.31 2.52
N VAL A 55 -4.40 -14.17 1.91
CA VAL A 55 -3.27 -13.95 1.04
C VAL A 55 -2.40 -12.84 1.58
N ALA A 56 -1.10 -13.06 1.58
CA ALA A 56 -0.11 -12.07 1.93
C ALA A 56 0.93 -11.95 0.82
N ASN A 57 1.45 -10.75 0.63
CA ASN A 57 2.56 -10.50 -0.27
C ASN A 57 3.43 -9.36 0.26
N GLY A 58 4.62 -9.24 -0.23
CA GLY A 58 5.51 -8.16 0.15
C GLY A 58 6.67 -7.99 -0.82
N PRO A 59 7.33 -6.82 -0.79
CA PRO A 59 8.44 -6.51 -1.68
C PRO A 59 9.74 -7.25 -1.31
N LYS A 60 9.79 -7.81 -0.11
CA LYS A 60 10.93 -8.56 0.41
C LYS A 60 10.47 -9.83 1.09
N SER A 61 11.39 -10.79 1.21
CA SER A 61 11.16 -11.95 2.06
C SER A 61 10.89 -11.52 3.50
N ALA A 62 9.91 -12.15 4.12
CA ALA A 62 9.54 -11.87 5.50
C ALA A 62 9.00 -13.12 6.17
N THR A 63 9.13 -13.16 7.48
CA THR A 63 8.55 -14.22 8.30
C THR A 63 7.67 -13.60 9.36
N GLY A 64 6.63 -14.30 9.74
CA GLY A 64 5.71 -13.80 10.75
C GLY A 64 4.65 -14.81 11.12
N ASN A 65 3.62 -14.28 11.76
CA ASN A 65 2.45 -15.04 12.15
C ASN A 65 1.19 -14.40 11.58
N TYR A 66 0.21 -15.22 11.26
CA TYR A 66 -1.08 -14.76 10.81
C TYR A 66 -2.18 -15.23 11.76
N ARG A 67 -3.26 -14.48 11.76
CA ARG A 67 -4.51 -14.85 12.41
C ARG A 67 -5.66 -14.48 11.49
N LEU A 68 -6.45 -15.45 11.11
CA LEU A 68 -7.70 -15.25 10.37
C LEU A 68 -8.86 -15.53 11.31
N ASP A 69 -9.68 -14.54 11.53
CA ASP A 69 -10.88 -14.63 12.33
C ASP A 69 -12.10 -14.46 11.42
N VAL A 70 -12.93 -15.48 11.34
CA VAL A 70 -14.14 -15.48 10.51
C VAL A 70 -15.35 -15.65 11.41
N LEU A 71 -16.19 -14.63 11.44
CA LEU A 71 -17.45 -14.63 12.17
C LEU A 71 -18.60 -14.75 11.18
N LYS A 72 -19.40 -15.78 11.32
CA LYS A 72 -20.63 -15.98 10.56
C LYS A 72 -21.82 -15.73 11.49
N GLN A 73 -22.69 -14.84 11.10
CA GLN A 73 -23.94 -14.55 11.80
C GLN A 73 -25.10 -14.81 10.84
N SER A 74 -25.90 -15.79 11.14
CA SER A 74 -27.09 -16.12 10.36
C SER A 74 -28.30 -16.27 11.29
N PRO A 75 -29.54 -16.29 10.75
CA PRO A 75 -30.72 -16.57 11.56
C PRO A 75 -30.68 -17.89 12.31
N SER A 76 -29.89 -18.85 11.82
CA SER A 76 -29.71 -20.17 12.45
C SER A 76 -28.66 -20.17 13.56
N GLY A 77 -27.96 -19.04 13.80
CA GLY A 77 -26.98 -18.94 14.86
C GLY A 77 -25.69 -18.21 14.43
N THR A 78 -24.77 -18.14 15.38
CA THR A 78 -23.46 -17.52 15.19
C THR A 78 -22.38 -18.58 15.27
N SER A 79 -21.44 -18.56 14.34
CA SER A 79 -20.26 -19.41 14.39
C SER A 79 -19.00 -18.57 14.19
N GLN A 80 -17.94 -18.97 14.85
CA GLN A 80 -16.64 -18.33 14.74
C GLN A 80 -15.59 -19.37 14.38
N ASN A 81 -14.77 -19.03 13.38
CA ASN A 81 -13.62 -19.84 12.98
C ASN A 81 -12.38 -18.99 13.10
N VAL A 82 -11.43 -19.43 13.91
CA VAL A 82 -10.14 -18.74 14.09
C VAL A 82 -9.04 -19.68 13.63
N GLN A 83 -8.22 -19.21 12.70
CA GLN A 83 -7.03 -19.91 12.24
C GLN A 83 -5.81 -19.04 12.44
N SER A 84 -4.74 -19.64 12.90
CA SER A 84 -3.47 -18.94 13.12
C SER A 84 -2.31 -19.87 12.82
N GLY A 85 -1.18 -19.29 12.49
CA GLY A 85 0.04 -20.03 12.20
C GLY A 85 1.18 -19.12 11.84
N ALA A 86 2.33 -19.73 11.59
CA ALA A 86 3.51 -19.06 11.07
C ALA A 86 3.47 -19.04 9.55
N PHE A 87 4.08 -18.03 8.95
CA PHE A 87 4.19 -17.95 7.50
C PHE A 87 5.56 -17.39 7.08
N GLU A 88 5.93 -17.69 5.84
CA GLU A 88 7.08 -17.13 5.16
C GLU A 88 6.64 -16.52 3.84
N LEU A 89 7.13 -15.32 3.56
CA LEU A 89 6.91 -14.64 2.29
C LEU A 89 8.17 -14.66 1.47
N GLU A 90 8.01 -14.94 0.18
CA GLU A 90 9.03 -14.67 -0.82
C GLU A 90 8.77 -13.31 -1.46
N ALA A 91 9.84 -12.59 -1.80
CA ALA A 91 9.74 -11.28 -2.42
C ALA A 91 8.87 -11.32 -3.68
N ASP A 92 7.91 -10.39 -3.77
CA ASP A 92 7.03 -10.19 -4.93
C ASP A 92 6.17 -11.40 -5.32
N ARG A 93 5.90 -12.29 -4.37
CA ARG A 93 5.02 -13.44 -4.56
C ARG A 93 3.87 -13.44 -3.57
N ASP A 94 2.70 -13.82 -4.07
CA ASP A 94 1.53 -14.06 -3.22
C ASP A 94 1.70 -15.37 -2.48
N ALA A 95 1.42 -15.37 -1.19
CA ALA A 95 1.38 -16.55 -0.35
C ALA A 95 -0.04 -16.77 0.17
N ILE A 96 -0.60 -17.94 -0.08
CA ILE A 96 -1.87 -18.36 0.52
C ILE A 96 -1.56 -18.93 1.89
N LEU A 97 -2.00 -18.24 2.94
CA LEU A 97 -1.68 -18.59 4.33
C LEU A 97 -2.61 -19.67 4.85
N THR A 98 -3.89 -19.52 4.55
CA THR A 98 -4.93 -20.47 4.95
C THR A 98 -6.16 -20.32 4.08
N THR A 99 -6.99 -21.35 4.07
CA THR A 99 -8.26 -21.34 3.34
C THR A 99 -9.37 -21.77 4.29
N VAL A 100 -10.46 -21.03 4.26
CA VAL A 100 -11.68 -21.36 5.01
C VAL A 100 -12.83 -21.50 4.03
N VAL A 101 -13.60 -22.56 4.16
CA VAL A 101 -14.78 -22.80 3.34
C VAL A 101 -16.03 -22.68 4.22
N LEU A 102 -16.95 -21.82 3.81
CA LEU A 102 -18.23 -21.60 4.45
C LEU A 102 -19.34 -22.09 3.52
N ASP A 103 -20.46 -22.50 4.08
CA ASP A 103 -21.63 -22.82 3.26
C ASP A 103 -22.25 -21.55 2.67
N GLY A 104 -23.10 -21.68 1.66
CA GLY A 104 -23.69 -20.56 0.95
C GLY A 104 -24.54 -19.63 1.81
N SER A 105 -25.03 -20.10 2.96
CA SER A 105 -25.79 -19.27 3.90
C SER A 105 -24.93 -18.17 4.54
N ALA A 106 -23.61 -18.29 4.44
CA ALA A 106 -22.71 -17.24 4.93
C ALA A 106 -22.69 -15.98 4.05
N ARG A 107 -23.19 -16.03 2.83
CA ARG A 107 -23.21 -14.88 1.93
C ARG A 107 -23.98 -13.72 2.54
N GLY A 108 -23.31 -12.58 2.67
CA GLY A 108 -23.89 -11.39 3.30
C GLY A 108 -24.01 -11.49 4.83
N HIS A 109 -23.58 -12.59 5.43
CA HIS A 109 -23.72 -12.88 6.85
C HIS A 109 -22.41 -13.28 7.52
N TYR A 110 -21.27 -12.87 6.96
CA TYR A 110 -19.96 -13.15 7.56
C TYR A 110 -19.12 -11.88 7.61
N ARG A 111 -18.15 -11.90 8.50
CA ARG A 111 -17.08 -10.91 8.58
C ARG A 111 -15.79 -11.64 8.82
N ALA A 112 -14.78 -11.36 8.01
CA ALA A 112 -13.46 -11.95 8.14
C ALA A 112 -12.43 -10.85 8.41
N ARG A 113 -11.52 -11.13 9.31
CA ARG A 113 -10.38 -10.25 9.59
C ARG A 113 -9.11 -11.08 9.55
N LEU A 114 -8.17 -10.64 8.72
CA LEU A 114 -6.83 -11.19 8.64
C LEU A 114 -5.86 -10.22 9.31
N THR A 115 -5.11 -10.70 10.26
CA THR A 115 -4.03 -9.93 10.90
C THR A 115 -2.70 -10.62 10.59
N LEU A 116 -1.76 -9.86 10.10
CA LEU A 116 -0.40 -10.30 9.80
C LEU A 116 0.55 -9.57 10.74
N ASP A 117 1.42 -10.32 11.39
CA ASP A 117 2.44 -9.77 12.27
C ASP A 117 3.81 -10.26 11.81
N THR A 118 4.64 -9.33 11.36
CA THR A 118 5.99 -9.60 10.88
C THR A 118 7.01 -8.76 11.64
N LYS A 119 8.21 -9.29 11.77
CA LYS A 119 9.33 -8.53 12.35
C LYS A 119 9.80 -7.43 11.41
N GLU A 120 9.75 -7.68 10.11
CA GLU A 120 10.27 -6.79 9.09
C GLU A 120 9.33 -5.62 8.78
N PHE A 121 8.01 -5.87 8.82
CA PHE A 121 7.00 -4.90 8.39
C PHE A 121 6.02 -4.49 9.49
N GLY A 122 6.14 -5.05 10.69
CA GLY A 122 5.18 -4.81 11.77
C GLY A 122 3.85 -5.53 11.55
N SER A 123 2.79 -5.00 12.13
CA SER A 123 1.45 -5.57 12.04
C SER A 123 0.60 -4.86 11.00
N VAL A 124 -0.14 -5.63 10.21
CA VAL A 124 -1.12 -5.14 9.27
C VAL A 124 -2.37 -6.00 9.34
N SER A 125 -3.52 -5.41 9.09
CA SER A 125 -4.78 -6.17 9.06
C SER A 125 -5.64 -5.74 7.88
N CYS A 126 -6.46 -6.67 7.40
CA CYS A 126 -7.47 -6.44 6.38
C CYS A 126 -8.75 -7.18 6.73
N VAL A 127 -9.85 -6.70 6.20
CA VAL A 127 -11.18 -7.23 6.47
C VAL A 127 -11.94 -7.52 5.18
N SER A 128 -12.88 -8.46 5.24
CA SER A 128 -13.79 -8.78 4.15
C SER A 128 -15.14 -9.20 4.74
N PRO A 129 -16.19 -8.77 4.15
CA PRO A 129 -16.43 -7.59 3.36
C PRO A 129 -16.32 -6.34 4.15
#